data_854c54287a57e78f9c81b31c35cf3392
#
_entry.id   854c54287a57e78f9c81b31c35cf3392
#
_cell.length_a   1.000
_cell.length_b   1.000
_cell.length_c   1.000
_cell.angle_alpha   90.00
_cell.angle_beta   90.00
_cell.angle_gamma   90.00
#
_symmetry.space_group_name_H-M   'P 1'
#
loop_
_entity.id
_entity.type
_entity.pdbx_description
1 polymer ?
#
loop_
_entity_poly.entity_id
_entity_poly.type
_entity_poly.pdbx_seq_one_letter_code
_entity_poly.pdbx_strand_id
1 'polypeptide(L)'
;VDKVIELGPTTIVAVKNVTSNEPFFTGHFPQEPVMPGVLQIEAMAQAGGLLVLNSVDEPERWSTYFLRIDQVKFRQKVVPGDTLLFKVELLAPVRHGISSMRGYVFVGESIVTEATFTAQIVKNK
;
A
#
# COMPACT_ATOMS: atom_id res chain seq x y z
N VAL A 1 -1.86 -7.24 1.07
CA VAL A 1 -0.45 -7.66 1.21
C VAL A 1 -0.39 -9.05 1.81
N ASP A 2 0.64 -9.81 1.46
CA ASP A 2 0.79 -11.19 1.96
C ASP A 2 1.50 -11.23 3.31
N LYS A 3 2.45 -10.34 3.54
CA LYS A 3 3.28 -10.37 4.73
C LYS A 3 3.87 -9.01 5.01
N VAL A 4 3.93 -8.64 6.29
CA VAL A 4 4.69 -7.49 6.77
C VAL A 4 6.06 -8.02 7.23
N ILE A 5 7.14 -7.48 6.66
CA ILE A 5 8.50 -7.91 6.99
C ILE A 5 9.25 -6.94 7.89
N GLU A 6 8.78 -5.70 7.97
CA GLU A 6 9.38 -4.69 8.83
C GLU A 6 8.31 -3.68 9.23
N LEU A 7 8.22 -3.35 10.51
CA LEU A 7 7.29 -2.37 11.03
C LEU A 7 7.96 -1.55 12.12
N GLY A 8 8.16 -0.28 11.83
CA GLY A 8 8.73 0.69 12.76
C GLY A 8 7.73 1.78 13.11
N PRO A 9 8.15 2.80 13.87
CA PRO A 9 7.26 3.89 14.26
C PRO A 9 6.85 4.80 13.10
N THR A 10 7.67 4.88 12.04
CA THR A 10 7.43 5.79 10.91
C THR A 10 7.46 5.10 9.55
N THR A 11 7.80 3.82 9.50
CA THR A 11 7.90 3.07 8.25
C THR A 11 7.33 1.66 8.38
N ILE A 12 6.82 1.16 7.26
CA ILE A 12 6.42 -0.24 7.14
C ILE A 12 6.95 -0.77 5.80
N VAL A 13 7.41 -2.02 5.82
CA VAL A 13 7.78 -2.75 4.62
C VAL A 13 6.96 -4.02 4.55
N ALA A 14 6.26 -4.23 3.45
CA ALA A 14 5.37 -5.37 3.26
C ALA A 14 5.61 -6.00 1.89
N VAL A 15 5.17 -7.24 1.73
CA VAL A 15 5.40 -8.04 0.53
C VAL A 15 4.08 -8.55 -0.03
N LYS A 16 3.96 -8.57 -1.34
CA LYS A 16 2.90 -9.25 -2.10
C LYS A 16 3.53 -10.01 -3.25
N ASN A 17 3.26 -11.29 -3.33
CA ASN A 17 3.61 -12.10 -4.49
C ASN A 17 2.46 -12.06 -5.49
N VAL A 18 2.77 -11.70 -6.73
CA VAL A 18 1.79 -11.63 -7.80
C VAL A 18 1.74 -12.98 -8.51
N THR A 19 0.59 -13.64 -8.47
CA THR A 19 0.41 -14.96 -9.09
C THR A 19 -0.58 -14.88 -10.24
N SER A 20 -0.49 -15.84 -11.18
CA SER A 20 -1.41 -15.93 -12.30
C SER A 20 -2.84 -16.30 -11.87
N ASN A 21 -3.02 -16.77 -10.63
CA ASN A 21 -4.31 -17.13 -10.08
C ASN A 21 -5.08 -15.95 -9.48
N GLU A 22 -4.51 -14.75 -9.49
CA GLU A 22 -5.20 -13.56 -9.00
C GLU A 22 -6.44 -13.27 -9.85
N PRO A 23 -7.61 -13.05 -9.24
CA PRO A 23 -8.87 -12.87 -10.00
C PRO A 23 -8.85 -11.72 -11.00
N PHE A 24 -8.09 -10.65 -10.74
CA PHE A 24 -8.04 -9.50 -11.64
C PHE A 24 -7.41 -9.81 -13.00
N PHE A 25 -6.63 -10.89 -13.14
CA PHE A 25 -6.03 -11.24 -14.42
C PHE A 25 -7.03 -11.83 -15.40
N THR A 26 -8.20 -12.30 -14.95
CA THR A 26 -9.23 -12.82 -15.86
C THR A 26 -9.84 -11.72 -16.72
N GLY A 27 -9.88 -10.49 -16.23
CA GLY A 27 -10.45 -9.34 -16.95
C GLY A 27 -9.42 -8.29 -17.34
N HIS A 28 -8.24 -8.29 -16.74
CA HIS A 28 -7.23 -7.29 -17.01
C HIS A 28 -6.07 -7.90 -17.76
N PHE A 29 -6.32 -8.01 -19.04
CA PHE A 29 -5.54 -8.48 -20.16
C PHE A 29 -5.25 -9.99 -20.11
N PRO A 30 -6.24 -10.84 -20.47
CA PRO A 30 -6.06 -12.29 -20.43
C PRO A 30 -4.87 -12.82 -21.24
N GLN A 31 -4.51 -12.13 -22.33
CA GLN A 31 -3.39 -12.52 -23.19
C GLN A 31 -2.06 -11.95 -22.74
N GLU A 32 -2.07 -10.86 -21.97
CA GLU A 32 -0.89 -10.25 -21.39
C GLU A 32 -1.27 -9.78 -19.97
N PRO A 33 -1.17 -10.67 -18.98
CA PRO A 33 -1.58 -10.34 -17.61
C PRO A 33 -0.73 -9.20 -17.04
N VAL A 34 -1.40 -8.16 -16.57
CA VAL A 34 -0.77 -7.02 -15.91
C VAL A 34 -1.58 -6.68 -14.67
N MET A 35 -0.92 -6.51 -13.53
CA MET A 35 -1.59 -6.08 -12.31
C MET A 35 -2.06 -4.64 -12.46
N PRO A 36 -3.37 -4.35 -12.27
CA PRO A 36 -3.85 -2.97 -12.32
C PRO A 36 -3.13 -2.07 -11.34
N GLY A 37 -2.73 -0.88 -11.81
CA GLY A 37 -2.02 0.08 -10.96
C GLY A 37 -2.81 0.50 -9.73
N VAL A 38 -4.12 0.63 -9.86
CA VAL A 38 -5.00 1.00 -8.73
C VAL A 38 -4.98 -0.04 -7.62
N LEU A 39 -4.79 -1.32 -7.94
CA LEU A 39 -4.66 -2.38 -6.91
C LEU A 39 -3.31 -2.30 -6.20
N GLN A 40 -2.28 -1.82 -6.86
CA GLN A 40 -1.00 -1.54 -6.21
C GLN A 40 -1.15 -0.40 -5.20
N ILE A 41 -1.88 0.65 -5.55
CA ILE A 41 -2.17 1.77 -4.66
C ILE A 41 -3.00 1.29 -3.46
N GLU A 42 -3.99 0.43 -3.68
CA GLU A 42 -4.78 -0.12 -2.59
C GLU A 42 -3.91 -0.94 -1.62
N ALA A 43 -3.04 -1.80 -2.13
CA ALA A 43 -2.13 -2.57 -1.29
C ALA A 43 -1.17 -1.67 -0.49
N MET A 44 -0.66 -0.63 -1.12
CA MET A 44 0.17 0.39 -0.49
C MET A 44 -0.60 1.08 0.65
N ALA A 45 -1.86 1.42 0.39
CA ALA A 45 -2.74 2.06 1.36
C ALA A 45 -3.04 1.14 2.55
N GLN A 46 -3.25 -0.15 2.30
CA GLN A 46 -3.42 -1.14 3.37
C GLN A 46 -2.17 -1.20 4.26
N ALA A 47 -0.98 -1.21 3.67
CA ALA A 47 0.27 -1.19 4.43
C ALA A 47 0.38 0.09 5.26
N GLY A 48 0.03 1.23 4.68
CA GLY A 48 0.00 2.51 5.40
C GLY A 48 -0.99 2.52 6.55
N GLY A 49 -2.16 1.90 6.36
CA GLY A 49 -3.15 1.75 7.42
C GLY A 49 -2.60 0.94 8.60
N LEU A 50 -1.91 -0.14 8.32
CA LEU A 50 -1.24 -0.94 9.36
C LEU A 50 -0.21 -0.12 10.11
N LEU A 51 0.57 0.69 9.42
CA LEU A 51 1.57 1.56 10.02
C LEU A 51 0.94 2.54 11.02
N VAL A 52 -0.14 3.21 10.61
CA VAL A 52 -0.82 4.20 11.47
C VAL A 52 -1.50 3.51 12.65
N LEU A 53 -2.19 2.39 12.41
CA LEU A 53 -2.89 1.66 13.46
C LEU A 53 -1.95 1.02 14.47
N ASN A 54 -0.69 0.81 14.11
CA ASN A 54 0.32 0.30 15.04
C ASN A 54 0.61 1.27 16.20
N SER A 55 0.28 2.55 16.03
CA SER A 55 0.53 3.59 17.03
C SER A 55 -0.64 3.81 18.01
N VAL A 56 -1.77 3.14 17.80
CA VAL A 56 -2.97 3.32 18.64
C VAL A 56 -3.24 2.09 19.49
N ASP A 57 -3.91 2.30 20.66
CA ASP A 57 -4.41 1.22 21.48
C ASP A 57 -5.66 0.62 20.85
N GLU A 58 -5.82 -0.69 20.96
CA GLU A 58 -6.96 -1.42 20.42
C GLU A 58 -7.22 -1.09 18.94
N PRO A 59 -6.25 -1.40 18.04
CA PRO A 59 -6.36 -1.03 16.61
C PRO A 59 -7.63 -1.57 15.95
N GLU A 60 -8.21 -2.64 16.44
CA GLU A 60 -9.45 -3.23 15.93
C GLU A 60 -10.67 -2.31 16.13
N ARG A 61 -10.55 -1.29 16.98
CA ARG A 61 -11.62 -0.31 17.21
C ARG A 61 -11.54 0.91 16.31
N TRP A 62 -10.57 0.94 15.41
CA TRP A 62 -10.35 2.07 14.53
C TRP A 62 -10.60 1.69 13.08
N SER A 63 -11.16 2.62 12.32
CA SER A 63 -11.32 2.50 10.87
C SER A 63 -10.41 3.49 10.17
N THR A 64 -9.92 3.10 9.01
CA THR A 64 -9.05 3.95 8.20
C THR A 64 -9.80 4.41 6.95
N TYR A 65 -9.76 5.70 6.68
CA TYR A 65 -10.35 6.30 5.49
C TYR A 65 -9.27 7.06 4.72
N PHE A 66 -9.24 6.88 3.41
CA PHE A 66 -8.33 7.62 2.55
C PHE A 66 -9.00 8.89 2.08
N LEU A 67 -8.36 10.03 2.36
CA LEU A 67 -8.88 11.34 2.05
C LEU A 67 -8.37 11.84 0.70
N ARG A 68 -7.16 11.43 0.31
CA ARG A 68 -6.49 11.99 -0.85
C ARG A 68 -5.36 11.09 -1.31
N ILE A 69 -5.20 10.98 -2.63
CA ILE A 69 -4.08 10.30 -3.27
C ILE A 69 -3.51 11.25 -4.31
N ASP A 70 -2.20 11.55 -4.21
CA ASP A 70 -1.51 12.50 -5.06
C ASP A 70 -0.24 11.93 -5.64
N GLN A 71 0.27 12.61 -6.67
CA GLN A 71 1.59 12.35 -7.23
C GLN A 71 1.82 10.88 -7.56
N VAL A 72 0.78 10.25 -8.11
CA VAL A 72 0.84 8.85 -8.50
C VAL A 72 1.65 8.73 -9.78
N LYS A 73 2.64 7.83 -9.75
CA LYS A 73 3.45 7.51 -10.93
C LYS A 73 3.55 6.01 -11.09
N PHE A 74 3.16 5.52 -12.27
CA PHE A 74 3.30 4.13 -12.67
C PHE A 74 4.45 4.04 -13.68
N ARG A 75 5.54 3.41 -13.30
CA ARG A 75 6.79 3.41 -14.10
C ARG A 75 6.98 2.14 -14.91
N GLN A 76 6.50 1.00 -14.41
CA GLN A 76 6.69 -0.30 -15.04
C GLN A 76 5.45 -1.16 -14.81
N LYS A 77 5.25 -2.13 -15.70
CA LYS A 77 4.20 -3.14 -15.54
C LYS A 77 4.55 -4.12 -14.43
N VAL A 78 3.54 -4.58 -13.73
CA VAL A 78 3.64 -5.67 -12.75
C VAL A 78 2.91 -6.87 -13.32
N VAL A 79 3.59 -8.00 -13.40
CA VAL A 79 3.08 -9.21 -14.04
C VAL A 79 3.18 -10.41 -13.10
N PRO A 80 2.46 -11.52 -13.39
CA PRO A 80 2.60 -12.73 -12.59
C PRO A 80 4.07 -13.17 -12.49
N GLY A 81 4.47 -13.59 -11.29
CA GLY A 81 5.84 -13.96 -10.97
C GLY A 81 6.63 -12.86 -10.29
N ASP A 82 6.16 -11.61 -10.36
CA ASP A 82 6.80 -10.51 -9.65
C ASP A 82 6.51 -10.58 -8.16
N THR A 83 7.52 -10.25 -7.36
CA THR A 83 7.36 -10.03 -5.93
C THR A 83 7.42 -8.53 -5.68
N LEU A 84 6.34 -7.99 -5.12
CA LEU A 84 6.24 -6.57 -4.80
C LEU A 84 6.71 -6.32 -3.38
N LEU A 85 7.63 -5.37 -3.24
CA LEU A 85 8.02 -4.85 -1.95
C LEU A 85 7.41 -3.47 -1.81
N PHE A 86 6.54 -3.31 -0.83
CA PHE A 86 5.91 -2.02 -0.51
C PHE A 86 6.68 -1.37 0.63
N LYS A 87 7.11 -0.15 0.44
CA LYS A 87 7.69 0.66 1.50
C LYS A 87 6.83 1.91 1.66
N VAL A 88 6.27 2.08 2.85
CA VAL A 88 5.44 3.26 3.16
C VAL A 88 6.03 3.96 4.36
N GLU A 89 6.13 5.29 4.27
CA GLU A 89 6.68 6.09 5.34
C GLU A 89 5.78 7.28 5.67
N LEU A 90 5.72 7.62 6.96
CA LEU A 90 5.04 8.82 7.42
C LEU A 90 5.90 10.04 7.04
N LEU A 91 5.26 11.05 6.45
CA LEU A 91 5.92 12.30 6.09
C LEU A 91 5.95 13.30 7.25
N ALA A 92 5.05 13.11 8.22
CA ALA A 92 4.93 13.96 9.40
C ALA A 92 4.25 13.18 10.53
N PRO A 93 4.38 13.64 11.79
CA PRO A 93 3.64 13.01 12.88
C PRO A 93 2.14 13.01 12.63
N VAL A 94 1.45 11.94 13.06
CA VAL A 94 -0.01 11.85 12.97
C VAL A 94 -0.63 12.91 13.87
N ARG A 95 -1.59 13.69 13.33
CA ARG A 95 -2.31 14.73 14.08
C ARG A 95 -3.80 14.61 13.85
N HIS A 96 -4.56 14.58 14.93
CA HIS A 96 -6.03 14.48 14.88
C HIS A 96 -6.50 13.28 14.04
N GLY A 97 -5.73 12.17 14.11
CA GLY A 97 -5.99 10.98 13.32
C GLY A 97 -5.64 11.10 11.85
N ILE A 98 -5.08 12.23 11.42
CA ILE A 98 -4.71 12.45 10.01
C ILE A 98 -3.23 12.17 9.82
N SER A 99 -2.91 11.37 8.79
CA SER A 99 -1.55 11.00 8.44
C SER A 99 -1.29 11.26 6.96
N SER A 100 -0.10 11.80 6.66
CA SER A 100 0.40 11.93 5.30
C SER A 100 1.53 10.95 5.10
N MET A 101 1.47 10.18 4.03
CA MET A 101 2.39 9.08 3.77
C MET A 101 2.87 9.10 2.33
N ARG A 102 4.08 8.59 2.13
CA ARG A 102 4.60 8.31 0.80
C ARG A 102 4.90 6.84 0.68
N GLY A 103 4.40 6.24 -0.39
CA GLY A 103 4.58 4.83 -0.65
C GLY A 103 5.34 4.57 -1.94
N TYR A 104 6.09 3.49 -1.92
CA TYR A 104 6.85 2.99 -3.06
C TYR A 104 6.57 1.51 -3.24
N VAL A 105 6.49 1.07 -4.48
CA VAL A 105 6.44 -0.34 -4.83
C VAL A 105 7.71 -0.68 -5.61
N PHE A 106 8.42 -1.69 -5.15
CA PHE A 106 9.64 -2.18 -5.78
C PHE A 106 9.43 -3.57 -6.37
N VAL A 107 10.02 -3.81 -7.53
CA VAL A 107 10.31 -5.15 -8.04
C VAL A 107 11.81 -5.24 -8.17
N GLY A 108 12.46 -6.09 -7.34
CA GLY A 108 13.91 -6.07 -7.22
C GLY A 108 14.39 -4.71 -6.72
N GLU A 109 15.28 -4.08 -7.44
CA GLU A 109 15.83 -2.76 -7.11
C GLU A 109 15.11 -1.60 -7.82
N SER A 110 14.11 -1.91 -8.64
CA SER A 110 13.41 -0.91 -9.45
C SER A 110 12.12 -0.45 -8.78
N ILE A 111 11.90 0.86 -8.74
CA ILE A 111 10.63 1.44 -8.33
C ILE A 111 9.67 1.32 -9.50
N VAL A 112 8.57 0.59 -9.31
CA VAL A 112 7.56 0.40 -10.36
C VAL A 112 6.37 1.34 -10.18
N THR A 113 6.09 1.75 -8.95
CA THR A 113 4.97 2.64 -8.63
C THR A 113 5.34 3.48 -7.41
N GLU A 114 4.88 4.72 -7.39
CA GLU A 114 5.00 5.58 -6.21
C GLU A 114 3.77 6.48 -6.08
N ALA A 115 3.43 6.85 -4.86
CA ALA A 115 2.30 7.73 -4.58
C ALA A 115 2.46 8.41 -3.23
N THR A 116 1.82 9.57 -3.08
CA THR A 116 1.63 10.23 -1.80
C THR A 116 0.15 10.16 -1.46
N PHE A 117 -0.19 9.84 -0.22
CA PHE A 117 -1.59 9.74 0.18
C PHE A 117 -1.80 10.21 1.61
N THR A 118 -3.03 10.65 1.88
CA THR A 118 -3.45 11.13 3.19
C THR A 118 -4.60 10.25 3.66
N ALA A 119 -4.50 9.79 4.88
CA ALA A 119 -5.51 8.93 5.51
C ALA A 119 -5.94 9.52 6.84
N GLN A 120 -7.14 9.14 7.28
CA GLN A 120 -7.66 9.48 8.60
C GLN A 120 -8.11 8.20 9.28
N ILE A 121 -7.73 8.05 10.55
CA ILE A 121 -8.27 6.99 11.39
C ILE A 121 -9.33 7.57 12.30
N VAL A 122 -10.43 6.83 12.45
CA VAL A 122 -11.57 7.23 13.28
C VAL A 122 -11.91 6.07 14.20
N LYS A 123 -12.08 6.36 15.48
CA LYS A 123 -12.45 5.35 16.45
C LYS A 123 -13.91 4.95 16.27
N ASN A 124 -14.17 3.67 16.17
CA ASN A 124 -15.53 3.12 16.10
C ASN A 124 -16.18 3.20 17.49
N LYS A 125 -17.46 3.46 17.47
CA LYS A 125 -18.25 3.51 18.70
C LYS A 125 -18.55 2.12 19.26
#